data_78d8aabf1d2dd07011de59fb8ac9a08a
#
_entry.id   78d8aabf1d2dd07011de59fb8ac9a08a
#
_cell.length_a   1.000
_cell.length_b   1.000
_cell.length_c   1.000
_cell.angle_alpha   90.00
_cell.angle_beta   90.00
_cell.angle_gamma   90.00
#
_symmetry.space_group_name_H-M   'P 1'
#
loop_
_entity.id
_entity.type
_entity.pdbx_description
1 polymer ?
#
loop_
_entity_poly.entity_id
_entity_poly.type
_entity_poly.pdbx_seq_one_letter_code
_entity_poly.pdbx_strand_id
1 'polypeptide(L)'
;MIVQDQITLPSFDALESLLLDMIKPLENPRMEQATWESVVSVLQEMEAGYFASSAGPDGSPWAPLKPYTVQKKGHAIILRETYELMNGLTKNSATSIVNIQPTQLEFGTNRAWAWIHQDGQGKIPARPFIGMNEQGMTDVMDVVADAAVKMMFG
;
A
#
# COMPACT_ATOMS: atom_id res chain seq x y z
N MET A 1 -18.12 1.46 57.17
CA MET A 1 -19.15 1.85 56.17
C MET A 1 -18.68 1.39 54.83
N ILE A 2 -19.22 0.29 54.33
CA ILE A 2 -18.86 -0.26 53.02
C ILE A 2 -19.75 0.46 52.01
N VAL A 3 -19.16 1.33 51.17
CA VAL A 3 -19.83 1.92 50.03
C VAL A 3 -19.84 0.82 48.93
N GLN A 4 -20.99 0.17 48.72
CA GLN A 4 -21.21 -0.66 47.57
C GLN A 4 -21.44 0.30 46.39
N ASP A 5 -20.39 0.55 45.60
CA ASP A 5 -20.58 1.10 44.26
C ASP A 5 -21.40 0.10 43.44
N GLN A 6 -22.68 0.39 43.32
CA GLN A 6 -23.53 -0.37 42.35
C GLN A 6 -23.11 0.06 40.97
N ILE A 7 -22.39 -0.80 40.25
CA ILE A 7 -22.20 -0.67 38.81
C ILE A 7 -23.56 -0.89 38.16
N THR A 8 -24.22 0.19 37.79
CA THR A 8 -25.47 0.12 37.00
C THR A 8 -25.06 -0.13 35.54
N LEU A 9 -25.29 -1.35 35.07
CA LEU A 9 -25.12 -1.66 33.66
C LEU A 9 -26.20 -0.90 32.87
N PRO A 10 -25.82 -0.34 31.68
CA PRO A 10 -26.80 0.27 30.81
C PRO A 10 -27.85 -0.76 30.36
N SER A 11 -29.04 -0.28 30.04
CA SER A 11 -30.09 -1.15 29.45
C SER A 11 -29.56 -1.78 28.14
N PHE A 12 -30.15 -2.92 27.75
CA PHE A 12 -29.76 -3.59 26.49
C PHE A 12 -29.87 -2.64 25.28
N ASP A 13 -30.92 -1.84 25.21
CA ASP A 13 -31.13 -0.84 24.15
C ASP A 13 -30.09 0.26 24.17
N ALA A 14 -29.66 0.69 25.35
CA ALA A 14 -28.56 1.68 25.47
C ALA A 14 -27.21 1.10 25.07
N LEU A 15 -26.96 -0.18 25.36
CA LEU A 15 -25.76 -0.89 24.93
C LEU A 15 -25.75 -1.09 23.41
N GLU A 16 -26.89 -1.49 22.84
CA GLU A 16 -27.04 -1.63 21.39
C GLU A 16 -26.81 -0.31 20.67
N SER A 17 -27.43 0.78 21.16
CA SER A 17 -27.22 2.12 20.61
C SER A 17 -25.75 2.55 20.66
N LEU A 18 -25.08 2.30 21.79
CA LEU A 18 -23.65 2.59 21.94
C LEU A 18 -22.79 1.79 20.93
N LEU A 19 -23.08 0.50 20.76
CA LEU A 19 -22.37 -0.34 19.80
C LEU A 19 -22.60 0.14 18.36
N LEU A 20 -23.83 0.50 18.00
CA LEU A 20 -24.14 1.06 16.67
C LEU A 20 -23.43 2.37 16.42
N ASP A 21 -23.34 3.27 17.41
CA ASP A 21 -22.61 4.52 17.31
C ASP A 21 -21.09 4.30 17.16
N MET A 22 -20.56 3.25 17.81
CA MET A 22 -19.13 2.88 17.68
C MET A 22 -18.80 2.33 16.30
N ILE A 23 -19.70 1.59 15.66
CA ILE A 23 -19.44 1.00 14.32
C ILE A 23 -19.81 1.94 13.17
N LYS A 24 -20.66 2.93 13.40
CA LYS A 24 -21.12 3.88 12.39
C LYS A 24 -19.99 4.59 11.60
N PRO A 25 -18.89 5.03 12.22
CA PRO A 25 -17.73 5.57 11.48
C PRO A 25 -17.12 4.56 10.52
N LEU A 26 -17.28 3.25 10.77
CA LEU A 26 -16.74 2.18 9.94
C LEU A 26 -17.64 1.82 8.75
N GLU A 27 -18.91 2.22 8.75
CA GLU A 27 -19.84 1.99 7.63
C GLU A 27 -19.45 2.81 6.40
N ASN A 28 -18.83 3.97 6.60
CA ASN A 28 -18.32 4.82 5.54
C ASN A 28 -17.02 5.48 6.01
N PRO A 29 -15.93 4.71 6.11
CA PRO A 29 -14.69 5.18 6.69
C PRO A 29 -14.07 6.28 5.82
N ARG A 30 -14.04 7.48 6.35
CA ARG A 30 -13.29 8.60 5.80
C ARG A 30 -11.98 8.70 6.56
N MET A 31 -10.91 8.22 5.98
CA MET A 31 -9.61 8.33 6.61
C MET A 31 -9.05 9.74 6.45
N GLU A 32 -8.39 10.22 7.49
CA GLU A 32 -7.64 11.46 7.44
C GLU A 32 -6.51 11.37 6.40
N GLN A 33 -6.18 12.49 5.79
CA GLN A 33 -5.11 12.55 4.80
C GLN A 33 -3.79 12.00 5.35
N ALA A 34 -3.45 12.33 6.60
CA ALA A 34 -2.23 11.83 7.26
C ALA A 34 -2.17 10.29 7.34
N THR A 35 -3.33 9.63 7.51
CA THR A 35 -3.40 8.15 7.48
C THR A 35 -3.09 7.62 6.10
N TRP A 36 -3.68 8.21 5.05
CA TRP A 36 -3.38 7.84 3.68
C TRP A 36 -1.91 8.09 3.30
N GLU A 37 -1.32 9.18 3.76
CA GLU A 37 0.11 9.48 3.57
C GLU A 37 0.99 8.41 4.23
N SER A 38 0.59 7.90 5.40
CA SER A 38 1.26 6.77 6.05
C SER A 38 1.14 5.50 5.24
N VAL A 39 -0.02 5.21 4.66
CA VAL A 39 -0.22 4.08 3.74
C VAL A 39 0.67 4.24 2.50
N VAL A 40 0.73 5.43 1.90
CA VAL A 40 1.63 5.69 0.76
C VAL A 40 3.08 5.41 1.11
N SER A 41 3.53 5.81 2.30
CA SER A 41 4.91 5.54 2.76
C SER A 41 5.18 4.04 2.85
N VAL A 42 4.25 3.26 3.39
CA VAL A 42 4.36 1.78 3.44
C VAL A 42 4.46 1.19 2.02
N LEU A 43 3.61 1.65 1.09
CA LEU A 43 3.63 1.18 -0.29
C LEU A 43 4.94 1.53 -0.99
N GLN A 44 5.46 2.74 -0.81
CA GLN A 44 6.74 3.17 -1.39
C GLN A 44 7.92 2.37 -0.84
N GLU A 45 7.94 2.05 0.44
CA GLU A 45 8.98 1.23 1.07
C GLU A 45 8.91 -0.23 0.56
N MET A 46 7.72 -0.79 0.45
CA MET A 46 7.50 -2.12 -0.13
C MET A 46 8.01 -2.20 -1.57
N GLU A 47 7.64 -1.23 -2.41
CA GLU A 47 8.12 -1.15 -3.81
C GLU A 47 9.65 -0.99 -3.88
N ALA A 48 10.26 -0.19 -3.00
CA ALA A 48 11.71 -0.07 -2.91
C ALA A 48 12.38 -1.43 -2.63
N GLY A 49 11.75 -2.26 -1.82
CA GLY A 49 12.19 -3.64 -1.56
C GLY A 49 12.21 -4.52 -2.82
N TYR A 50 11.17 -4.42 -3.67
CA TYR A 50 11.13 -5.17 -4.94
C TYR A 50 12.26 -4.76 -5.88
N PHE A 51 12.50 -3.46 -6.03
CA PHE A 51 13.63 -2.98 -6.84
C PHE A 51 14.98 -3.35 -6.25
N ALA A 52 15.14 -3.33 -4.94
CA ALA A 52 16.39 -3.69 -4.27
C ALA A 52 16.72 -5.18 -4.46
N SER A 53 15.73 -6.06 -4.34
CA SER A 53 15.88 -7.51 -4.51
C SER A 53 15.79 -7.97 -5.96
N SER A 54 15.34 -7.12 -6.90
CA SER A 54 15.00 -7.49 -8.28
C SER A 54 14.01 -8.66 -8.33
N ALA A 55 13.00 -8.61 -7.46
CA ALA A 55 11.98 -9.64 -7.32
C ALA A 55 10.59 -9.01 -7.27
N GLY A 56 9.58 -9.77 -7.65
CA GLY A 56 8.19 -9.34 -7.63
C GLY A 56 7.53 -9.46 -6.25
N PRO A 57 6.24 -9.06 -6.15
CA PRO A 57 5.45 -9.13 -4.93
C PRO A 57 5.35 -10.54 -4.33
N ASP A 58 5.39 -11.59 -5.16
CA ASP A 58 5.39 -13.00 -4.75
C ASP A 58 6.78 -13.52 -4.33
N GLY A 59 7.81 -12.66 -4.33
CA GLY A 59 9.19 -13.04 -4.05
C GLY A 59 9.92 -13.70 -5.21
N SER A 60 9.26 -13.93 -6.35
CA SER A 60 9.91 -14.52 -7.53
C SER A 60 10.90 -13.55 -8.17
N PRO A 61 12.15 -13.96 -8.42
CA PRO A 61 13.13 -13.11 -9.10
C PRO A 61 12.64 -12.69 -10.49
N TRP A 62 12.86 -11.44 -10.83
CA TRP A 62 12.58 -10.98 -12.20
C TRP A 62 13.46 -11.68 -13.22
N ALA A 63 12.88 -12.04 -14.34
CA ALA A 63 13.61 -12.64 -15.46
C ALA A 63 14.81 -11.76 -15.84
N PRO A 64 16.02 -12.33 -15.99
CA PRO A 64 17.22 -11.58 -16.32
C PRO A 64 17.10 -10.91 -17.69
N LEU A 65 17.92 -9.88 -17.90
CA LEU A 65 18.05 -9.27 -19.22
C LEU A 65 18.75 -10.25 -20.19
N LYS A 66 18.33 -10.25 -21.45
CA LYS A 66 19.00 -11.05 -22.49
C LYS A 66 20.45 -10.53 -22.70
N PRO A 67 21.40 -11.40 -23.05
CA PRO A 67 22.80 -11.01 -23.27
C PRO A 67 22.94 -9.83 -24.24
N TYR A 68 22.20 -9.82 -25.34
CA TYR A 68 22.18 -8.69 -26.28
C TYR A 68 21.75 -7.38 -25.61
N THR A 69 20.75 -7.43 -24.74
CA THR A 69 20.24 -6.25 -24.01
C THR A 69 21.29 -5.74 -23.03
N VAL A 70 21.97 -6.62 -22.31
CA VAL A 70 23.06 -6.28 -21.40
C VAL A 70 24.20 -5.62 -22.16
N GLN A 71 24.59 -6.19 -23.30
CA GLN A 71 25.65 -5.64 -24.15
C GLN A 71 25.29 -4.23 -24.66
N LYS A 72 24.04 -4.04 -25.13
CA LYS A 72 23.57 -2.74 -25.63
C LYS A 72 23.49 -1.66 -24.54
N LYS A 73 23.06 -2.03 -23.33
CA LYS A 73 22.87 -1.11 -22.19
C LYS A 73 24.15 -0.90 -21.37
N GLY A 74 25.11 -1.79 -21.47
CA GLY A 74 26.34 -1.77 -20.67
C GLY A 74 26.15 -2.19 -19.20
N HIS A 75 24.97 -2.70 -18.83
CA HIS A 75 24.67 -3.19 -17.48
C HIS A 75 23.54 -4.24 -17.50
N ALA A 76 23.44 -5.02 -16.40
CA ALA A 76 22.42 -6.04 -16.21
C ALA A 76 21.27 -5.61 -15.27
N ILE A 77 21.18 -4.32 -14.94
CA ILE A 77 20.20 -3.79 -13.98
C ILE A 77 18.81 -3.81 -14.60
N ILE A 78 17.87 -4.49 -13.94
CA ILE A 78 16.51 -4.70 -14.43
C ILE A 78 15.60 -3.53 -14.04
N LEU A 79 14.76 -3.04 -14.96
CA LEU A 79 13.73 -2.01 -14.75
C LEU A 79 14.24 -0.65 -14.20
N ARG A 80 15.54 -0.38 -14.27
CA ARG A 80 16.17 0.85 -13.72
C ARG A 80 17.04 1.59 -14.72
N GLU A 81 16.73 1.56 -16.01
CA GLU A 81 17.54 2.23 -17.02
C GLU A 81 17.57 3.75 -16.82
N THR A 82 16.40 4.38 -16.70
CA THR A 82 16.26 5.83 -16.43
C THR A 82 15.86 6.12 -14.99
N TYR A 83 15.65 5.10 -14.19
CA TYR A 83 15.09 5.18 -12.84
C TYR A 83 13.68 5.80 -12.74
N GLU A 84 13.06 6.18 -13.86
CA GLU A 84 11.73 6.80 -13.84
C GLU A 84 10.65 5.90 -13.23
N LEU A 85 10.65 4.61 -13.58
CA LEU A 85 9.70 3.64 -13.03
C LEU A 85 9.91 3.48 -11.52
N MET A 86 11.14 3.21 -11.10
CA MET A 86 11.48 3.06 -9.69
C MET A 86 11.15 4.32 -8.89
N ASN A 87 11.57 5.49 -9.38
CA ASN A 87 11.31 6.76 -8.70
C ASN A 87 9.81 7.07 -8.61
N GLY A 88 9.02 6.69 -9.62
CA GLY A 88 7.57 6.88 -9.63
C GLY A 88 6.84 6.06 -8.55
N LEU A 89 7.42 4.95 -8.12
CA LEU A 89 6.83 4.02 -7.16
C LEU A 89 7.43 4.10 -5.76
N THR A 90 8.68 4.56 -5.64
CA THR A 90 9.40 4.57 -4.36
C THR A 90 9.49 5.93 -3.69
N LYS A 91 9.10 6.97 -4.37
CA LYS A 91 9.09 8.36 -3.85
C LYS A 91 8.14 9.23 -4.68
N ASN A 92 7.81 10.40 -4.17
CA ASN A 92 7.04 11.37 -4.94
C ASN A 92 7.90 11.97 -6.05
N SER A 93 7.50 11.75 -7.28
CA SER A 93 8.19 12.24 -8.49
C SER A 93 7.19 12.62 -9.57
N ALA A 94 7.66 13.20 -10.67
CA ALA A 94 6.80 13.54 -11.82
C ALA A 94 6.17 12.30 -12.48
N THR A 95 6.67 11.10 -12.19
CA THR A 95 6.15 9.83 -12.73
C THR A 95 5.25 9.08 -11.77
N SER A 96 5.05 9.59 -10.55
CA SER A 96 4.18 9.00 -9.54
C SER A 96 2.71 9.30 -9.82
N ILE A 97 1.85 8.33 -9.52
CA ILE A 97 0.43 8.54 -9.29
C ILE A 97 0.20 8.30 -7.80
N VAL A 98 -0.15 9.36 -7.08
CA VAL A 98 -0.60 9.32 -5.69
C VAL A 98 -1.79 10.25 -5.59
N ASN A 99 -2.99 9.69 -5.63
CA ASN A 99 -4.24 10.44 -5.56
C ASN A 99 -5.01 9.99 -4.31
N ILE A 100 -5.01 10.86 -3.32
CA ILE A 100 -5.64 10.62 -2.01
C ILE A 100 -7.02 11.26 -2.02
N GLN A 101 -8.02 10.45 -1.74
CA GLN A 101 -9.39 10.88 -1.48
C GLN A 101 -9.83 10.34 -0.11
N PRO A 102 -10.88 10.90 0.52
CA PRO A 102 -11.28 10.47 1.86
C PRO A 102 -11.56 8.97 2.01
N THR A 103 -11.98 8.30 0.94
CA THR A 103 -12.40 6.88 0.94
C THR A 103 -11.56 5.97 0.06
N GLN A 104 -10.56 6.52 -0.64
CA GLN A 104 -9.75 5.74 -1.55
C GLN A 104 -8.37 6.35 -1.77
N LEU A 105 -7.42 5.52 -2.12
CA LEU A 105 -6.08 5.87 -2.56
C LEU A 105 -5.84 5.23 -3.93
N GLU A 106 -5.37 6.05 -4.89
CA GLU A 106 -4.78 5.56 -6.13
C GLU A 106 -3.26 5.70 -6.04
N PHE A 107 -2.55 4.59 -6.23
CA PHE A 107 -1.09 4.52 -6.16
C PHE A 107 -0.52 3.81 -7.37
N GLY A 108 0.51 4.38 -8.01
CA GLY A 108 1.11 3.79 -9.19
C GLY A 108 2.07 4.72 -9.93
N THR A 109 2.21 4.46 -11.22
CA THR A 109 3.05 5.25 -12.13
C THR A 109 2.30 5.68 -13.38
N ASN A 110 2.60 6.87 -13.90
CA ASN A 110 2.03 7.38 -15.15
C ASN A 110 2.81 6.95 -16.41
N ARG A 111 3.78 6.03 -16.27
CA ARG A 111 4.52 5.51 -17.43
C ARG A 111 3.67 4.53 -18.21
N ALA A 112 3.18 4.95 -19.37
CA ALA A 112 2.29 4.14 -20.22
C ALA A 112 2.89 2.79 -20.65
N TRP A 113 4.21 2.67 -20.72
CA TRP A 113 4.90 1.44 -21.07
C TRP A 113 5.08 0.46 -19.90
N ALA A 114 4.79 0.89 -18.67
CA ALA A 114 5.04 0.08 -17.46
C ALA A 114 4.28 -1.26 -17.46
N TRP A 115 3.04 -1.28 -17.97
CA TRP A 115 2.24 -2.50 -18.05
C TRP A 115 2.89 -3.61 -18.89
N ILE A 116 3.70 -3.25 -19.90
CA ILE A 116 4.43 -4.22 -20.73
C ILE A 116 5.41 -5.04 -19.88
N HIS A 117 6.00 -4.41 -18.88
CA HIS A 117 6.88 -5.09 -17.95
C HIS A 117 6.13 -5.82 -16.84
N GLN A 118 5.01 -5.28 -16.41
CA GLN A 118 4.15 -5.93 -15.41
C GLN A 118 3.65 -7.28 -15.91
N ASP A 119 3.06 -7.30 -17.10
CA ASP A 119 2.34 -8.46 -17.63
C ASP A 119 3.17 -9.25 -18.65
N GLY A 120 4.22 -8.66 -19.20
CA GLY A 120 4.97 -9.17 -20.32
C GLY A 120 4.23 -8.94 -21.65
N GLN A 121 4.98 -8.84 -22.75
CA GLN A 121 4.40 -8.74 -24.08
C GLN A 121 5.35 -9.30 -25.14
N GLY A 122 4.86 -10.22 -25.94
CA GLY A 122 5.64 -10.82 -27.02
C GLY A 122 6.93 -11.48 -26.52
N LYS A 123 8.08 -10.89 -26.86
CA LYS A 123 9.40 -11.38 -26.43
C LYS A 123 9.88 -10.78 -25.10
N ILE A 124 9.11 -9.87 -24.52
CA ILE A 124 9.41 -9.23 -23.22
C ILE A 124 8.77 -10.07 -22.13
N PRO A 125 9.56 -10.70 -21.23
CA PRO A 125 9.01 -11.49 -20.15
C PRO A 125 8.31 -10.60 -19.11
N ALA A 126 7.28 -11.14 -18.45
CA ALA A 126 6.68 -10.49 -17.31
C ALA A 126 7.70 -10.32 -16.19
N ARG A 127 7.70 -9.14 -15.60
CA ARG A 127 8.47 -8.78 -14.40
C ARG A 127 7.55 -7.97 -13.50
N PRO A 128 6.63 -8.64 -12.78
CA PRO A 128 5.71 -7.95 -11.89
C PRO A 128 6.48 -7.09 -10.88
N PHE A 129 6.23 -5.79 -10.88
CA PHE A 129 6.92 -4.83 -10.03
C PHE A 129 5.96 -4.10 -9.10
N ILE A 130 4.66 -4.10 -9.37
CA ILE A 130 3.64 -3.51 -8.51
C ILE A 130 2.70 -4.59 -8.00
N GLY A 131 2.41 -4.56 -6.72
CA GLY A 131 1.53 -5.51 -6.05
C GLY A 131 1.80 -5.56 -4.55
N MET A 132 0.85 -6.12 -3.81
CA MET A 132 0.93 -6.24 -2.36
C MET A 132 1.56 -7.59 -1.99
N ASN A 133 2.59 -7.58 -1.14
CA ASN A 133 3.05 -8.78 -0.48
C ASN A 133 2.43 -8.93 0.92
N GLU A 134 2.64 -10.05 1.59
CA GLU A 134 2.05 -10.32 2.92
C GLU A 134 2.49 -9.30 3.97
N GLN A 135 3.77 -8.91 3.98
CA GLN A 135 4.27 -7.92 4.93
C GLN A 135 3.66 -6.55 4.67
N GLY A 136 3.64 -6.09 3.41
CA GLY A 136 3.02 -4.83 3.04
C GLY A 136 1.52 -4.79 3.36
N MET A 137 0.81 -5.90 3.18
CA MET A 137 -0.60 -6.03 3.59
C MET A 137 -0.74 -5.85 5.11
N THR A 138 0.11 -6.52 5.89
CA THR A 138 0.11 -6.39 7.35
C THR A 138 0.39 -4.95 7.77
N ASP A 139 1.42 -4.33 7.22
CA ASP A 139 1.82 -2.96 7.57
C ASP A 139 0.71 -1.93 7.21
N VAL A 140 0.06 -2.09 6.06
CA VAL A 140 -1.11 -1.26 5.69
C VAL A 140 -2.27 -1.49 6.63
N MET A 141 -2.56 -2.74 6.98
CA MET A 141 -3.65 -3.07 7.91
C MET A 141 -3.41 -2.50 9.30
N ASP A 142 -2.18 -2.49 9.78
CA ASP A 142 -1.80 -1.89 11.06
C ASP A 142 -2.07 -0.38 11.05
N VAL A 143 -1.66 0.34 9.99
CA VAL A 143 -1.95 1.77 9.82
C VAL A 143 -3.46 2.05 9.82
N VAL A 144 -4.23 1.24 9.10
CA VAL A 144 -5.69 1.39 9.01
C VAL A 144 -6.37 1.06 10.35
N ALA A 145 -5.91 0.01 11.04
CA ALA A 145 -6.43 -0.38 12.35
C ALA A 145 -6.19 0.71 13.40
N ASP A 146 -5.00 1.29 13.46
CA ASP A 146 -4.67 2.39 14.35
C ASP A 146 -5.56 3.62 14.08
N ALA A 147 -5.80 3.94 12.81
CA ALA A 147 -6.71 5.02 12.42
C ALA A 147 -8.15 4.73 12.83
N ALA A 148 -8.63 3.50 12.66
CA ALA A 148 -9.96 3.09 13.08
C ALA A 148 -10.14 3.18 14.61
N VAL A 149 -9.16 2.72 15.38
CA VAL A 149 -9.17 2.85 16.85
C VAL A 149 -9.23 4.33 17.26
N LYS A 150 -8.43 5.18 16.62
CA LYS A 150 -8.45 6.61 16.87
C LYS A 150 -9.79 7.27 16.54
N MET A 151 -10.43 6.86 15.45
CA MET A 151 -11.78 7.35 15.10
C MET A 151 -12.85 6.92 16.10
N MET A 152 -12.73 5.73 16.69
CA MET A 152 -13.72 5.20 17.65
C MET A 152 -13.54 5.76 19.05
N PHE A 153 -12.31 6.03 19.48
CA PHE A 153 -11.98 6.33 20.88
C PHE A 153 -11.23 7.67 21.07
N GLY A 154 -10.83 8.32 19.99
CA GLY A 154 -10.17 9.61 19.99
C GLY A 154 -11.13 10.75 20.02
#